data_193576de3ce032795e64e210c58815e5
#
_entry.id   193576de3ce032795e64e210c58815e5
#
_cell.length_a   1.000
_cell.length_b   1.000
_cell.length_c   1.000
_cell.angle_alpha   90.00
_cell.angle_beta   90.00
_cell.angle_gamma   90.00
#
_symmetry.space_group_name_H-M   'P 1'
#
loop_
_entity.id
_entity.type
_entity.pdbx_description
1 polymer ?
#
loop_
_entity_poly.entity_id
_entity_poly.type
_entity_poly.pdbx_seq_one_letter_code
_entity_poly.pdbx_strand_id
1 'polypeptide(L)'
;MKFIYYNLLLCVLFVGCGNSSQQHDPIPVHDSFTIDSKKVGEIRTINVWTPSEYKPSTDSLPVIYMADGGIKEDFPHIANTLAKLIKEKKIEPIILVGIENTQRRRDLTGPTEVETDKEIAPVVGGSENFRAFINDELFPEIDKRYRTSNKKGILGESLSGLFVMETLFLKPEMFDYYIAFDPSLWWNNHYLVRTAKEKLNDLPASEKKLWFAGSSATDISQYTNELSKILTDSNPKSIKWSYSDEPKEKHATIFRATKEKALIWALN
;
A
#
# COMPACT_ATOMS: atom_id res chain seq x y z
N MET A 1 68.23 -38.83 14.36
CA MET A 1 67.48 -37.81 13.59
C MET A 1 66.10 -38.36 13.32
N LYS A 2 65.05 -37.86 14.05
CA LYS A 2 63.66 -38.25 13.84
C LYS A 2 62.96 -37.10 13.14
N PHE A 3 62.48 -37.33 11.91
CA PHE A 3 61.65 -36.36 11.16
C PHE A 3 60.20 -36.52 11.58
N ILE A 4 59.61 -35.43 12.11
CA ILE A 4 58.17 -35.34 12.44
C ILE A 4 57.50 -34.68 11.26
N TYR A 5 56.61 -35.43 10.57
CA TYR A 5 55.74 -34.88 9.53
C TYR A 5 54.52 -34.29 10.17
N TYR A 6 54.36 -32.95 10.05
CA TYR A 6 53.10 -32.24 10.36
C TYR A 6 52.17 -32.35 9.17
N ASN A 7 51.09 -33.10 9.34
CA ASN A 7 49.96 -33.06 8.40
C ASN A 7 49.11 -31.80 8.68
N LEU A 8 49.19 -30.85 7.77
CA LEU A 8 48.33 -29.65 7.79
C LEU A 8 46.98 -30.01 7.16
N LEU A 9 45.96 -30.23 8.00
CA LEU A 9 44.58 -30.47 7.56
C LEU A 9 43.94 -29.14 7.14
N LEU A 10 43.83 -28.88 5.83
CA LEU A 10 43.22 -27.69 5.26
C LEU A 10 41.69 -27.86 5.28
N CYS A 11 41.02 -27.32 6.31
CA CYS A 11 39.55 -27.20 6.34
C CYS A 11 39.08 -26.13 5.35
N VAL A 12 38.60 -26.55 4.19
CA VAL A 12 37.93 -25.67 3.23
C VAL A 12 36.50 -25.44 3.74
N LEU A 13 36.29 -24.29 4.35
CA LEU A 13 34.93 -23.82 4.68
C LEU A 13 34.24 -23.39 3.37
N PHE A 14 33.34 -24.22 2.87
CA PHE A 14 32.38 -23.81 1.85
C PHE A 14 31.40 -22.79 2.49
N VAL A 15 31.67 -21.50 2.32
CA VAL A 15 30.67 -20.45 2.53
C VAL A 15 29.66 -20.56 1.39
N GLY A 16 28.59 -21.28 1.62
CA GLY A 16 27.44 -21.29 0.73
C GLY A 16 26.84 -19.87 0.72
N CYS A 17 27.12 -19.08 -0.33
CA CYS A 17 26.33 -17.92 -0.65
C CYS A 17 24.90 -18.40 -0.96
N GLY A 18 24.02 -18.34 0.02
CA GLY A 18 22.60 -18.46 -0.20
C GLY A 18 22.16 -17.26 -1.05
N ASN A 19 22.05 -17.46 -2.36
CA ASN A 19 21.27 -16.56 -3.20
C ASN A 19 19.84 -16.59 -2.65
N SER A 20 19.42 -15.56 -1.92
CA SER A 20 18.02 -15.27 -1.74
C SER A 20 17.48 -14.87 -3.13
N SER A 21 17.02 -15.85 -3.90
CA SER A 21 16.22 -15.58 -5.08
C SER A 21 15.04 -14.74 -4.59
N GLN A 22 14.98 -13.48 -4.98
CA GLN A 22 13.74 -12.71 -4.86
C GLN A 22 12.66 -13.54 -5.57
N GLN A 23 11.77 -14.11 -4.79
CA GLN A 23 10.68 -14.90 -5.31
C GLN A 23 9.74 -13.93 -6.02
N HIS A 24 9.90 -13.80 -7.34
CA HIS A 24 8.99 -13.01 -8.16
C HIS A 24 7.64 -13.70 -8.18
N ASP A 25 6.61 -12.96 -7.77
CA ASP A 25 5.24 -13.42 -7.89
C ASP A 25 4.89 -13.62 -9.38
N PRO A 26 4.17 -14.68 -9.76
CA PRO A 26 3.75 -14.85 -11.14
C PRO A 26 2.86 -13.70 -11.56
N ILE A 27 3.12 -13.15 -12.75
CA ILE A 27 2.30 -12.06 -13.30
C ILE A 27 0.96 -12.65 -13.72
N PRO A 28 -0.17 -12.22 -13.13
CA PRO A 28 -1.49 -12.71 -13.51
C PRO A 28 -1.91 -12.18 -14.89
N VAL A 29 -2.88 -12.82 -15.52
CA VAL A 29 -3.55 -12.25 -16.69
C VAL A 29 -4.25 -10.96 -16.26
N HIS A 30 -3.93 -9.86 -16.92
CA HIS A 30 -4.42 -8.52 -16.61
C HIS A 30 -4.52 -7.67 -17.88
N ASP A 31 -5.29 -6.60 -17.82
CA ASP A 31 -5.29 -5.56 -18.85
C ASP A 31 -4.28 -4.48 -18.47
N SER A 32 -3.68 -3.85 -19.48
CA SER A 32 -2.80 -2.69 -19.28
C SER A 32 -3.12 -1.61 -20.31
N PHE A 33 -3.16 -0.34 -19.84
CA PHE A 33 -3.37 0.82 -20.71
C PHE A 33 -2.70 2.06 -20.11
N THR A 34 -2.65 3.13 -20.88
CA THR A 34 -2.05 4.39 -20.45
C THR A 34 -3.06 5.52 -20.40
N ILE A 35 -2.82 6.49 -19.51
CA ILE A 35 -3.54 7.77 -19.42
C ILE A 35 -2.50 8.89 -19.58
N ASP A 36 -2.70 9.78 -20.54
CA ASP A 36 -1.95 11.05 -20.63
C ASP A 36 -2.56 12.04 -19.64
N SER A 37 -2.03 12.02 -18.42
CA SER A 37 -2.58 12.78 -17.30
C SER A 37 -2.25 14.26 -17.38
N LYS A 38 -3.26 15.10 -17.30
CA LYS A 38 -3.12 16.56 -17.20
C LYS A 38 -2.83 17.00 -15.76
N LYS A 39 -3.22 16.21 -14.77
CA LYS A 39 -3.02 16.51 -13.34
C LYS A 39 -1.57 16.36 -12.92
N VAL A 40 -0.90 15.31 -13.40
CA VAL A 40 0.53 15.06 -13.09
C VAL A 40 1.47 15.38 -14.24
N GLY A 41 0.95 15.72 -15.44
CA GLY A 41 1.72 16.18 -16.60
C GLY A 41 2.56 15.11 -17.27
N GLU A 42 2.16 13.82 -17.16
CA GLU A 42 2.90 12.70 -17.73
C GLU A 42 2.01 11.51 -18.04
N ILE A 43 2.52 10.58 -18.84
CA ILE A 43 1.82 9.34 -19.16
C ILE A 43 1.91 8.38 -17.96
N ARG A 44 0.75 7.85 -17.55
CA ARG A 44 0.62 6.85 -16.48
C ARG A 44 0.21 5.51 -17.04
N THR A 45 0.93 4.46 -16.67
CA THR A 45 0.57 3.07 -16.96
C THR A 45 -0.35 2.54 -15.86
N ILE A 46 -1.46 1.95 -16.27
CA ILE A 46 -2.49 1.39 -15.40
C ILE A 46 -2.61 -0.10 -15.71
N ASN A 47 -2.48 -0.93 -14.68
CA ASN A 47 -2.67 -2.38 -14.75
C ASN A 47 -3.98 -2.74 -14.04
N VAL A 48 -4.84 -3.52 -14.70
CA VAL A 48 -6.14 -3.90 -14.14
C VAL A 48 -6.28 -5.41 -14.14
N TRP A 49 -6.44 -5.97 -12.96
CA TRP A 49 -6.76 -7.37 -12.78
C TRP A 49 -8.23 -7.51 -12.40
N THR A 50 -8.94 -8.45 -13.07
CA THR A 50 -10.31 -8.83 -12.76
C THR A 50 -10.35 -10.29 -12.33
N PRO A 51 -11.19 -10.65 -11.35
CA PRO A 51 -11.35 -12.04 -10.95
C PRO A 51 -11.99 -12.89 -12.06
N SER A 52 -11.84 -14.22 -12.01
CA SER A 52 -12.39 -15.12 -13.02
C SER A 52 -13.91 -15.01 -13.16
N GLU A 53 -14.60 -14.69 -12.09
CA GLU A 53 -16.04 -14.50 -12.00
C GLU A 53 -16.55 -13.28 -12.77
N TYR A 54 -15.67 -12.31 -13.03
CA TYR A 54 -16.02 -11.04 -13.67
C TYR A 54 -16.54 -11.23 -15.11
N LYS A 55 -15.88 -12.07 -15.93
CA LYS A 55 -16.24 -12.23 -17.35
C LYS A 55 -17.62 -12.88 -17.55
N PRO A 56 -17.94 -13.98 -16.85
CA PRO A 56 -19.26 -14.64 -17.00
C PRO A 56 -20.41 -13.91 -16.28
N SER A 57 -20.13 -13.05 -15.31
CA SER A 57 -21.13 -12.26 -14.58
C SER A 57 -21.49 -10.98 -15.31
N THR A 58 -22.68 -10.45 -15.01
CA THR A 58 -23.10 -9.08 -15.37
C THR A 58 -22.97 -8.11 -14.20
N ASP A 59 -22.54 -8.57 -13.04
CA ASP A 59 -22.46 -7.80 -11.82
C ASP A 59 -21.38 -6.73 -11.90
N SER A 60 -21.63 -5.62 -11.23
CA SER A 60 -20.66 -4.57 -10.98
C SER A 60 -19.87 -4.88 -9.70
N LEU A 61 -18.54 -4.81 -9.76
CA LEU A 61 -17.67 -5.16 -8.66
C LEU A 61 -17.08 -3.92 -7.97
N PRO A 62 -16.79 -3.96 -6.67
CA PRO A 62 -15.98 -2.97 -6.01
C PRO A 62 -14.57 -2.93 -6.60
N VAL A 63 -13.87 -1.82 -6.42
CA VAL A 63 -12.52 -1.61 -6.94
C VAL A 63 -11.56 -1.28 -5.82
N ILE A 64 -10.40 -1.92 -5.79
CA ILE A 64 -9.29 -1.53 -4.92
C ILE A 64 -8.14 -0.97 -5.77
N TYR A 65 -7.64 0.19 -5.39
CA TYR A 65 -6.57 0.91 -6.07
C TYR A 65 -5.27 0.77 -5.28
N MET A 66 -4.14 0.76 -5.98
CA MET A 66 -2.83 0.81 -5.36
C MET A 66 -1.85 1.61 -6.20
N ALA A 67 -1.05 2.45 -5.57
CA ALA A 67 0.26 2.85 -6.06
C ALA A 67 1.23 1.66 -5.91
N ASP A 68 2.45 1.76 -6.42
CA ASP A 68 3.35 0.59 -6.54
C ASP A 68 2.69 -0.56 -7.33
N GLY A 69 1.89 -0.18 -8.35
CA GLY A 69 1.00 -1.04 -9.10
C GLY A 69 1.54 -1.53 -10.44
N GLY A 70 2.85 -1.42 -10.68
CA GLY A 70 3.52 -1.97 -11.87
C GLY A 70 3.69 -3.49 -11.79
N ILE A 71 3.86 -4.13 -12.95
CA ILE A 71 4.09 -5.59 -13.03
C ILE A 71 5.42 -6.04 -12.42
N LYS A 72 6.36 -5.12 -12.21
CA LYS A 72 7.63 -5.32 -11.50
C LYS A 72 7.59 -4.80 -10.05
N GLU A 73 6.45 -4.30 -9.63
CA GLU A 73 6.17 -3.79 -8.29
C GLU A 73 5.24 -4.77 -7.56
N ASP A 74 4.35 -4.28 -6.69
CA ASP A 74 3.52 -5.12 -5.84
C ASP A 74 2.22 -5.61 -6.49
N PHE A 75 1.88 -5.15 -7.70
CA PHE A 75 0.66 -5.55 -8.39
C PHE A 75 0.48 -7.07 -8.52
N PRO A 76 1.49 -7.87 -8.99
CA PRO A 76 1.30 -9.31 -9.15
C PRO A 76 1.02 -10.00 -7.82
N HIS A 77 1.70 -9.59 -6.77
CA HIS A 77 1.56 -10.21 -5.46
C HIS A 77 0.18 -9.94 -4.82
N ILE A 78 -0.38 -8.75 -5.00
CA ILE A 78 -1.72 -8.41 -4.50
C ILE A 78 -2.80 -9.07 -5.35
N ALA A 79 -2.69 -9.06 -6.67
CA ALA A 79 -3.63 -9.74 -7.56
C ALA A 79 -3.73 -11.24 -7.26
N ASN A 80 -2.59 -11.92 -7.09
CA ASN A 80 -2.57 -13.34 -6.72
C ASN A 80 -3.16 -13.60 -5.33
N THR A 81 -2.96 -12.67 -4.39
CA THR A 81 -3.56 -12.76 -3.05
C THR A 81 -5.08 -12.62 -3.13
N LEU A 82 -5.60 -11.64 -3.87
CA LEU A 82 -7.03 -11.48 -4.08
C LEU A 82 -7.64 -12.71 -4.76
N ALA A 83 -7.01 -13.23 -5.81
CA ALA A 83 -7.46 -14.46 -6.48
C ALA A 83 -7.57 -15.64 -5.51
N LYS A 84 -6.58 -15.83 -4.63
CA LYS A 84 -6.60 -16.85 -3.57
C LYS A 84 -7.76 -16.65 -2.61
N LEU A 85 -7.92 -15.43 -2.07
CA LEU A 85 -8.93 -15.12 -1.06
C LEU A 85 -10.36 -15.27 -1.61
N ILE A 86 -10.59 -14.88 -2.87
CA ILE A 86 -11.88 -15.06 -3.57
C ILE A 86 -12.16 -16.55 -3.75
N LYS A 87 -11.19 -17.31 -4.25
CA LYS A 87 -11.33 -18.78 -4.43
C LYS A 87 -11.63 -19.49 -3.10
N GLU A 88 -11.04 -19.03 -1.99
CA GLU A 88 -11.28 -19.54 -0.64
C GLU A 88 -12.58 -18.99 -0.02
N LYS A 89 -13.33 -18.14 -0.72
CA LYS A 89 -14.55 -17.48 -0.25
C LYS A 89 -14.34 -16.67 1.05
N LYS A 90 -13.14 -16.11 1.20
CA LYS A 90 -12.80 -15.24 2.34
C LYS A 90 -13.14 -13.78 2.10
N ILE A 91 -13.26 -13.38 0.83
CA ILE A 91 -13.73 -12.08 0.38
C ILE A 91 -14.59 -12.26 -0.88
N GLU A 92 -15.48 -11.30 -1.12
CA GLU A 92 -16.24 -11.22 -2.36
C GLU A 92 -15.34 -10.78 -3.54
N PRO A 93 -15.78 -11.07 -4.80
CA PRO A 93 -15.06 -10.64 -6.00
C PRO A 93 -14.83 -9.12 -6.04
N ILE A 94 -13.61 -8.72 -6.41
CA ILE A 94 -13.16 -7.33 -6.44
C ILE A 94 -12.19 -7.11 -7.61
N ILE A 95 -12.20 -5.92 -8.22
CA ILE A 95 -11.25 -5.50 -9.24
C ILE A 95 -10.03 -4.87 -8.55
N LEU A 96 -8.81 -5.17 -9.03
CA LEU A 96 -7.59 -4.49 -8.62
C LEU A 96 -7.13 -3.55 -9.73
N VAL A 97 -6.86 -2.30 -9.38
CA VAL A 97 -6.28 -1.27 -10.25
C VAL A 97 -4.92 -0.87 -9.70
N GLY A 98 -3.86 -1.20 -10.40
CA GLY A 98 -2.49 -0.82 -10.09
C GLY A 98 -2.04 0.37 -10.92
N ILE A 99 -1.45 1.37 -10.27
CA ILE A 99 -0.85 2.54 -10.88
C ILE A 99 0.65 2.35 -10.84
N GLU A 100 1.29 2.17 -12.00
CA GLU A 100 2.74 2.03 -12.08
C GLU A 100 3.43 3.34 -11.71
N ASN A 101 4.50 3.24 -10.93
CA ASN A 101 5.25 4.41 -10.50
C ASN A 101 6.06 5.02 -11.64
N THR A 102 6.12 6.34 -11.65
CA THR A 102 7.07 7.15 -12.41
C THR A 102 8.02 7.85 -11.45
N GLN A 103 7.55 8.88 -10.77
CA GLN A 103 8.28 9.58 -9.71
C GLN A 103 7.65 9.29 -8.34
N ARG A 104 7.82 8.03 -7.88
CA ARG A 104 7.16 7.51 -6.68
C ARG A 104 7.21 8.45 -5.47
N ARG A 105 8.39 8.98 -5.17
CA ARG A 105 8.57 9.81 -3.98
C ARG A 105 7.85 11.16 -4.11
N ARG A 106 7.85 11.76 -5.29
CA ARG A 106 7.07 12.97 -5.58
C ARG A 106 5.59 12.74 -5.37
N ASP A 107 5.06 11.66 -5.96
CA ASP A 107 3.62 11.41 -6.05
C ASP A 107 3.01 10.97 -4.72
N LEU A 108 3.80 10.30 -3.88
CA LEU A 108 3.31 9.72 -2.64
C LEU A 108 3.59 10.57 -1.39
N THR A 109 4.20 11.74 -1.56
CA THR A 109 4.51 12.64 -0.45
C THR A 109 3.85 14.00 -0.61
N GLY A 110 3.30 14.50 0.49
CA GLY A 110 2.87 15.89 0.62
C GLY A 110 4.06 16.85 0.78
N PRO A 111 3.80 18.16 0.85
CA PRO A 111 4.82 19.15 1.16
C PRO A 111 5.54 18.82 2.47
N THR A 112 6.83 19.17 2.54
CA THR A 112 7.62 19.11 3.78
C THR A 112 8.51 20.34 3.91
N GLU A 113 8.67 20.79 5.14
CA GLU A 113 9.64 21.83 5.53
C GLU A 113 10.90 21.22 6.17
N VAL A 114 10.93 19.89 6.31
CA VAL A 114 12.03 19.14 6.93
C VAL A 114 13.09 18.83 5.88
N GLU A 115 14.30 19.36 6.06
CA GLU A 115 15.38 19.21 5.06
C GLU A 115 15.80 17.73 4.87
N THR A 116 15.81 16.93 5.94
CA THR A 116 16.15 15.50 5.83
C THR A 116 15.13 14.71 5.01
N ASP A 117 13.86 15.13 4.96
CA ASP A 117 12.87 14.51 4.09
C ASP A 117 13.21 14.73 2.61
N LYS A 118 13.77 15.92 2.28
CA LYS A 118 14.18 16.25 0.91
C LYS A 118 15.40 15.46 0.45
N GLU A 119 16.22 14.95 1.37
CA GLU A 119 17.31 14.01 1.05
C GLU A 119 16.72 12.65 0.57
N ILE A 120 15.60 12.22 1.19
CA ILE A 120 14.89 10.99 0.83
C ILE A 120 14.11 11.18 -0.46
N ALA A 121 13.44 12.33 -0.63
CA ALA A 121 12.61 12.66 -1.77
C ALA A 121 12.94 14.08 -2.27
N PRO A 122 13.95 14.25 -3.14
CA PRO A 122 14.37 15.57 -3.63
C PRO A 122 13.27 16.34 -4.37
N VAL A 123 12.30 15.63 -4.95
CA VAL A 123 11.06 16.20 -5.50
C VAL A 123 9.91 15.71 -4.66
N VAL A 124 9.25 16.62 -3.96
CA VAL A 124 8.19 16.37 -2.99
C VAL A 124 6.93 17.16 -3.30
N GLY A 125 5.85 16.89 -2.57
CA GLY A 125 4.63 17.71 -2.60
C GLY A 125 3.70 17.40 -3.77
N GLY A 126 3.90 16.28 -4.48
CA GLY A 126 3.07 15.89 -5.62
C GLY A 126 1.81 15.10 -5.26
N SER A 127 1.62 14.75 -3.99
CA SER A 127 0.50 13.88 -3.57
C SER A 127 -0.88 14.49 -3.85
N GLU A 128 -1.01 15.81 -3.81
CA GLU A 128 -2.26 16.49 -4.17
C GLU A 128 -2.60 16.29 -5.65
N ASN A 129 -1.64 16.51 -6.54
CA ASN A 129 -1.82 16.30 -7.98
C ASN A 129 -2.07 14.82 -8.30
N PHE A 130 -1.41 13.92 -7.58
CA PHE A 130 -1.60 12.48 -7.75
C PHE A 130 -3.00 12.04 -7.26
N ARG A 131 -3.51 12.58 -6.15
CA ARG A 131 -4.92 12.39 -5.74
C ARG A 131 -5.90 12.94 -6.79
N ALA A 132 -5.62 14.13 -7.33
CA ALA A 132 -6.45 14.72 -8.37
C ALA A 132 -6.44 13.86 -9.65
N PHE A 133 -5.30 13.29 -10.04
CA PHE A 133 -5.21 12.32 -11.14
C PHE A 133 -6.11 11.10 -10.87
N ILE A 134 -6.02 10.50 -9.69
CA ILE A 134 -6.83 9.34 -9.34
C ILE A 134 -8.32 9.67 -9.38
N ASN A 135 -8.72 10.80 -8.79
CA ASN A 135 -10.13 11.18 -8.67
C ASN A 135 -10.75 11.63 -10.00
N ASP A 136 -10.04 12.51 -10.72
CA ASP A 136 -10.63 13.24 -11.84
C ASP A 136 -10.38 12.56 -13.20
N GLU A 137 -9.34 11.71 -13.31
CA GLU A 137 -8.95 11.09 -14.56
C GLU A 137 -9.04 9.55 -14.50
N LEU A 138 -8.48 8.92 -13.45
CA LEU A 138 -8.44 7.46 -13.37
C LEU A 138 -9.80 6.85 -13.02
N PHE A 139 -10.52 7.35 -12.02
CA PHE A 139 -11.84 6.83 -11.65
C PHE A 139 -12.81 6.82 -12.83
N PRO A 140 -13.01 7.93 -13.56
CA PRO A 140 -13.90 7.94 -14.72
C PRO A 140 -13.46 6.97 -15.83
N GLU A 141 -12.15 6.81 -16.05
CA GLU A 141 -11.65 5.90 -17.07
C GLU A 141 -11.85 4.43 -16.69
N ILE A 142 -11.70 4.07 -15.42
CA ILE A 142 -12.00 2.73 -14.91
C ILE A 142 -13.50 2.45 -14.98
N ASP A 143 -14.35 3.37 -14.54
CA ASP A 143 -15.80 3.22 -14.57
C ASP A 143 -16.34 3.10 -16.00
N LYS A 144 -15.68 3.71 -16.99
CA LYS A 144 -16.00 3.60 -18.42
C LYS A 144 -15.63 2.23 -19.01
N ARG A 145 -14.51 1.64 -18.55
CA ARG A 145 -13.95 0.40 -19.13
C ARG A 145 -14.49 -0.88 -18.47
N TYR A 146 -14.82 -0.78 -17.19
CA TYR A 146 -15.20 -1.93 -16.36
C TYR A 146 -16.55 -1.72 -15.68
N ARG A 147 -17.23 -2.81 -15.39
CA ARG A 147 -18.45 -2.81 -14.57
C ARG A 147 -18.06 -2.67 -13.10
N THR A 148 -18.01 -1.45 -12.64
CA THR A 148 -17.64 -1.09 -11.27
C THR A 148 -18.86 -0.76 -10.43
N SER A 149 -18.82 -1.08 -9.14
CA SER A 149 -19.76 -0.55 -8.17
C SER A 149 -19.25 0.80 -7.63
N ASN A 150 -20.06 1.46 -6.80
CA ASN A 150 -19.66 2.71 -6.15
C ASN A 150 -18.69 2.51 -4.96
N LYS A 151 -18.31 1.27 -4.64
CA LYS A 151 -17.39 0.97 -3.54
C LYS A 151 -15.94 0.96 -4.01
N LYS A 152 -15.13 1.79 -3.40
CA LYS A 152 -13.71 1.96 -3.74
C LYS A 152 -12.83 1.81 -2.50
N GLY A 153 -11.69 1.17 -2.68
CA GLY A 153 -10.66 1.06 -1.64
C GLY A 153 -9.30 1.51 -2.17
N ILE A 154 -8.39 1.79 -1.25
CA ILE A 154 -7.00 2.07 -1.54
C ILE A 154 -6.10 1.32 -0.57
N LEU A 155 -4.99 0.77 -1.09
CA LEU A 155 -3.96 0.14 -0.26
C LEU A 155 -2.56 0.62 -0.64
N GLY A 156 -1.65 0.56 0.33
CA GLY A 156 -0.24 0.88 0.09
C GLY A 156 0.66 0.59 1.28
N GLU A 157 1.96 0.47 0.99
CA GLU A 157 3.02 0.25 1.98
C GLU A 157 4.00 1.42 2.00
N SER A 158 4.58 1.71 3.18
CA SER A 158 5.64 2.72 3.30
C SER A 158 5.16 4.11 2.88
N LEU A 159 5.79 4.76 1.89
CA LEU A 159 5.31 6.04 1.32
C LEU A 159 3.95 5.89 0.64
N SER A 160 3.64 4.74 0.03
CA SER A 160 2.30 4.46 -0.49
C SER A 160 1.27 4.35 0.66
N GLY A 161 1.68 3.77 1.80
CA GLY A 161 0.89 3.79 3.04
C GLY A 161 0.70 5.20 3.61
N LEU A 162 1.73 6.06 3.53
CA LEU A 162 1.61 7.48 3.87
C LEU A 162 0.55 8.16 3.01
N PHE A 163 0.60 7.95 1.69
CA PHE A 163 -0.39 8.49 0.76
C PHE A 163 -1.83 8.03 1.06
N VAL A 164 -2.00 6.76 1.43
CA VAL A 164 -3.29 6.22 1.90
C VAL A 164 -3.78 6.98 3.12
N MET A 165 -2.94 7.17 4.14
CA MET A 165 -3.30 7.88 5.37
C MET A 165 -3.56 9.36 5.12
N GLU A 166 -2.73 10.00 4.30
CA GLU A 166 -2.91 11.40 3.91
C GLU A 166 -4.23 11.60 3.15
N THR A 167 -4.58 10.67 2.28
CA THR A 167 -5.84 10.72 1.52
C THR A 167 -7.05 10.56 2.45
N LEU A 168 -7.00 9.67 3.44
CA LEU A 168 -8.06 9.54 4.45
C LEU A 168 -8.30 10.87 5.17
N PHE A 169 -7.25 11.58 5.56
CA PHE A 169 -7.39 12.82 6.33
C PHE A 169 -7.69 14.07 5.49
N LEU A 170 -7.34 14.08 4.20
CA LEU A 170 -7.53 15.28 3.35
C LEU A 170 -8.70 15.16 2.37
N LYS A 171 -9.03 13.92 1.94
CA LYS A 171 -10.05 13.62 0.94
C LYS A 171 -10.78 12.32 1.27
N PRO A 172 -11.40 12.24 2.48
CA PRO A 172 -12.04 11.02 2.97
C PRO A 172 -13.17 10.49 2.08
N GLU A 173 -13.73 11.34 1.24
CA GLU A 173 -14.80 10.96 0.31
C GLU A 173 -14.33 10.10 -0.87
N MET A 174 -13.01 10.06 -1.16
CA MET A 174 -12.49 9.34 -2.32
C MET A 174 -12.66 7.82 -2.22
N PHE A 175 -12.53 7.28 -0.99
CA PHE A 175 -12.58 5.83 -0.79
C PHE A 175 -13.48 5.44 0.40
N ASP A 176 -13.93 4.18 0.39
CA ASP A 176 -14.64 3.55 1.52
C ASP A 176 -13.68 2.76 2.41
N TYR A 177 -12.60 2.20 1.82
CA TYR A 177 -11.62 1.34 2.49
C TYR A 177 -10.21 1.90 2.33
N TYR A 178 -9.50 2.04 3.45
CA TYR A 178 -8.13 2.53 3.53
C TYR A 178 -7.27 1.46 4.20
N ILE A 179 -6.25 0.98 3.53
CA ILE A 179 -5.38 -0.08 4.03
C ILE A 179 -3.92 0.38 3.92
N ALA A 180 -3.26 0.59 5.06
CA ALA A 180 -1.90 1.09 5.11
C ALA A 180 -0.97 0.12 5.85
N PHE A 181 0.05 -0.36 5.16
CA PHE A 181 1.08 -1.22 5.72
C PHE A 181 2.31 -0.37 6.04
N ASP A 182 2.71 -0.37 7.30
CA ASP A 182 3.92 0.34 7.75
C ASP A 182 4.04 1.77 7.19
N PRO A 183 2.97 2.59 7.29
CA PRO A 183 2.95 3.91 6.67
C PRO A 183 4.05 4.81 7.21
N SER A 184 4.74 5.56 6.32
CA SER A 184 5.83 6.48 6.65
C SER A 184 5.31 7.73 7.38
N LEU A 185 4.65 7.54 8.54
CA LEU A 185 4.01 8.62 9.32
C LEU A 185 5.01 9.61 9.94
N TRP A 186 6.30 9.33 9.88
CA TRP A 186 7.40 10.24 10.28
C TRP A 186 7.52 11.47 9.35
N TRP A 187 6.95 11.41 8.11
CA TRP A 187 7.03 12.46 7.11
C TRP A 187 6.58 13.83 7.65
N ASN A 188 7.29 14.88 7.25
CA ASN A 188 7.07 16.27 7.66
C ASN A 188 6.92 16.41 9.17
N ASN A 189 7.93 15.91 9.90
CA ASN A 189 7.93 15.88 11.37
C ASN A 189 6.62 15.28 11.93
N HIS A 190 6.25 14.09 11.44
CA HIS A 190 5.02 13.34 11.79
C HIS A 190 3.73 14.18 11.76
N TYR A 191 3.63 15.07 10.78
CA TYR A 191 2.51 16.03 10.64
C TYR A 191 1.14 15.36 10.71
N LEU A 192 0.94 14.22 10.03
CA LEU A 192 -0.37 13.53 10.05
C LEU A 192 -0.76 13.07 11.45
N VAL A 193 0.18 12.58 12.24
CA VAL A 193 -0.07 12.13 13.62
C VAL A 193 -0.39 13.31 14.52
N ARG A 194 0.41 14.39 14.44
CA ARG A 194 0.20 15.61 15.23
C ARG A 194 -1.16 16.27 14.98
N THR A 195 -1.68 16.19 13.76
CA THR A 195 -2.95 16.80 13.37
C THR A 195 -4.13 15.82 13.34
N ALA A 196 -3.87 14.53 13.62
CA ALA A 196 -4.87 13.47 13.49
C ALA A 196 -6.16 13.76 14.29
N LYS A 197 -6.03 14.20 15.55
CA LYS A 197 -7.18 14.47 16.41
C LYS A 197 -8.12 15.53 15.82
N GLU A 198 -7.57 16.59 15.26
CA GLU A 198 -8.35 17.65 14.58
C GLU A 198 -9.04 17.09 13.34
N LYS A 199 -8.27 16.44 12.46
CA LYS A 199 -8.78 15.87 11.21
C LYS A 199 -9.84 14.79 11.40
N LEU A 200 -9.78 14.01 12.48
CA LEU A 200 -10.80 13.01 12.81
C LEU A 200 -12.16 13.66 13.13
N ASN A 201 -12.18 14.89 13.66
CA ASN A 201 -13.42 15.61 13.93
C ASN A 201 -14.08 16.14 12.65
N ASP A 202 -13.28 16.36 11.59
CA ASP A 202 -13.75 16.92 10.32
C ASP A 202 -14.19 15.84 9.32
N LEU A 203 -14.10 14.56 9.69
CA LEU A 203 -14.49 13.46 8.82
C LEU A 203 -15.99 13.46 8.52
N PRO A 204 -16.39 13.12 7.29
CA PRO A 204 -17.80 13.05 6.90
C PRO A 204 -18.54 11.98 7.71
N ALA A 205 -19.85 12.13 7.84
CA ALA A 205 -20.69 11.18 8.58
C ALA A 205 -20.80 9.77 7.95
N SER A 206 -20.29 9.59 6.71
CA SER A 206 -20.25 8.28 6.06
C SER A 206 -19.18 7.39 6.70
N GLU A 207 -19.56 6.17 7.09
CA GLU A 207 -18.62 5.21 7.67
C GLU A 207 -17.50 4.86 6.69
N LYS A 208 -16.26 5.01 7.16
CA LYS A 208 -15.04 4.59 6.47
C LYS A 208 -14.42 3.40 7.22
N LYS A 209 -13.68 2.56 6.49
CA LYS A 209 -12.86 1.51 7.13
C LYS A 209 -11.39 1.86 7.00
N LEU A 210 -10.67 1.81 8.09
CA LEU A 210 -9.22 1.99 8.16
C LEU A 210 -8.58 0.76 8.79
N TRP A 211 -7.75 0.06 8.04
CA TRP A 211 -6.83 -0.91 8.59
C TRP A 211 -5.40 -0.43 8.41
N PHE A 212 -4.59 -0.51 9.46
CA PHE A 212 -3.17 -0.19 9.34
C PHE A 212 -2.33 -1.08 10.26
N ALA A 213 -1.04 -1.23 9.91
CA ALA A 213 -0.10 -2.02 10.67
C ALA A 213 1.21 -1.28 10.90
N GLY A 214 1.92 -1.64 11.97
CA GLY A 214 3.26 -1.17 12.30
C GLY A 214 4.19 -2.34 12.57
N SER A 215 5.39 -2.35 11.94
CA SER A 215 6.45 -3.33 12.14
C SER A 215 7.33 -2.99 13.34
N SER A 216 8.44 -3.72 13.50
CA SER A 216 9.47 -3.42 14.52
C SER A 216 10.38 -2.23 14.16
N ALA A 217 10.22 -1.60 12.99
CA ALA A 217 10.98 -0.42 12.61
C ALA A 217 10.62 0.76 13.52
N THR A 218 11.58 1.25 14.32
CA THR A 218 11.31 2.22 15.40
C THR A 218 10.83 3.57 14.90
N ASP A 219 11.30 4.01 13.74
CA ASP A 219 10.88 5.23 13.05
C ASP A 219 9.45 5.16 12.49
N ILE A 220 8.86 3.97 12.43
CA ILE A 220 7.48 3.73 12.01
C ILE A 220 6.60 3.36 13.20
N SER A 221 7.01 2.36 14.00
CA SER A 221 6.20 1.81 15.09
C SER A 221 5.79 2.85 16.13
N GLN A 222 6.65 3.83 16.44
CA GLN A 222 6.31 4.88 17.37
C GLN A 222 5.11 5.71 16.89
N TYR A 223 5.03 6.03 15.60
CA TYR A 223 3.97 6.87 15.04
C TYR A 223 2.69 6.09 14.74
N THR A 224 2.79 4.83 14.33
CA THR A 224 1.62 3.97 14.17
C THR A 224 0.97 3.67 15.52
N ASN A 225 1.77 3.43 16.56
CA ASN A 225 1.28 3.27 17.94
C ASN A 225 0.64 4.55 18.49
N GLU A 226 1.26 5.71 18.24
CA GLU A 226 0.69 7.01 18.66
C GLU A 226 -0.64 7.26 17.96
N LEU A 227 -0.73 7.05 16.65
CA LEU A 227 -1.98 7.20 15.91
C LEU A 227 -3.06 6.24 16.44
N SER A 228 -2.72 5.00 16.77
CA SER A 228 -3.69 4.04 17.33
C SER A 228 -4.26 4.50 18.69
N LYS A 229 -3.44 5.15 19.53
CA LYS A 229 -3.89 5.77 20.77
C LYS A 229 -4.82 6.95 20.52
N ILE A 230 -4.46 7.84 19.57
CA ILE A 230 -5.32 8.96 19.21
C ILE A 230 -6.69 8.47 18.71
N LEU A 231 -6.72 7.43 17.87
CA LEU A 231 -7.97 6.82 17.40
C LEU A 231 -8.79 6.21 18.54
N THR A 232 -8.11 5.53 19.50
CA THR A 232 -8.77 4.98 20.69
C THR A 232 -9.41 6.08 21.52
N ASP A 233 -8.65 7.13 21.84
CA ASP A 233 -9.07 8.21 22.71
C ASP A 233 -10.17 9.08 22.07
N SER A 234 -10.07 9.32 20.76
CA SER A 234 -11.03 10.11 20.00
C SER A 234 -12.32 9.35 19.69
N ASN A 235 -12.26 8.01 19.63
CA ASN A 235 -13.39 7.12 19.33
C ASN A 235 -14.29 7.63 18.18
N PRO A 236 -13.73 7.92 17.00
CA PRO A 236 -14.45 8.55 15.89
C PRO A 236 -15.56 7.61 15.38
N LYS A 237 -16.80 8.12 15.31
CA LYS A 237 -17.97 7.33 14.86
C LYS A 237 -18.02 7.11 13.35
N SER A 238 -17.29 7.94 12.59
CA SER A 238 -17.23 7.89 11.13
C SER A 238 -16.17 6.93 10.59
N ILE A 239 -15.35 6.33 11.45
CA ILE A 239 -14.34 5.35 11.04
C ILE A 239 -14.49 4.07 11.86
N LYS A 240 -14.68 2.93 11.16
CA LYS A 240 -14.39 1.62 11.72
C LYS A 240 -12.91 1.34 11.46
N TRP A 241 -12.12 1.11 12.49
CA TRP A 241 -10.69 0.95 12.32
C TRP A 241 -10.11 -0.27 13.06
N SER A 242 -8.95 -0.71 12.59
CA SER A 242 -8.16 -1.78 13.23
C SER A 242 -6.67 -1.47 13.05
N TYR A 243 -5.92 -1.57 14.11
CA TYR A 243 -4.46 -1.50 14.12
C TYR A 243 -3.89 -2.89 14.39
N SER A 244 -2.88 -3.28 13.60
CA SER A 244 -2.13 -4.51 13.79
C SER A 244 -0.69 -4.17 14.18
N ASP A 245 -0.38 -4.36 15.46
CA ASP A 245 1.00 -4.25 15.96
C ASP A 245 1.74 -5.55 15.63
N GLU A 246 2.78 -5.46 14.81
CA GLU A 246 3.54 -6.60 14.28
C GLU A 246 5.03 -6.51 14.67
N PRO A 247 5.35 -6.60 15.98
CA PRO A 247 6.72 -6.40 16.48
C PRO A 247 7.70 -7.50 16.04
N LYS A 248 7.23 -8.58 15.44
CA LYS A 248 8.07 -9.65 14.87
C LYS A 248 8.39 -9.44 13.40
N GLU A 249 7.65 -8.59 12.73
CA GLU A 249 7.87 -8.24 11.34
C GLU A 249 8.85 -7.06 11.22
N LYS A 250 9.54 -7.00 10.09
CA LYS A 250 10.37 -5.86 9.68
C LYS A 250 9.63 -5.07 8.61
N HIS A 251 10.08 -3.85 8.34
CA HIS A 251 9.56 -3.03 7.25
C HIS A 251 9.48 -3.81 5.91
N ALA A 252 10.50 -4.55 5.57
CA ALA A 252 10.56 -5.34 4.33
C ALA A 252 9.67 -6.62 4.33
N THR A 253 9.06 -7.01 5.44
CA THR A 253 8.30 -8.27 5.53
C THR A 253 6.84 -8.10 5.90
N ILE A 254 6.48 -7.00 6.57
CA ILE A 254 5.16 -6.78 7.15
C ILE A 254 4.03 -6.80 6.10
N PHE A 255 4.27 -6.23 4.91
CA PHE A 255 3.27 -6.20 3.85
C PHE A 255 2.86 -7.62 3.45
N ARG A 256 3.85 -8.46 3.12
CA ARG A 256 3.58 -9.85 2.74
C ARG A 256 3.01 -10.69 3.88
N ALA A 257 3.42 -10.43 5.11
CA ALA A 257 2.93 -11.16 6.28
C ALA A 257 1.48 -10.84 6.64
N THR A 258 1.03 -9.60 6.40
CA THR A 258 -0.26 -9.12 6.93
C THR A 258 -1.34 -8.83 5.87
N LYS A 259 -0.99 -8.86 4.58
CA LYS A 259 -1.90 -8.51 3.48
C LYS A 259 -3.23 -9.28 3.48
N GLU A 260 -3.20 -10.60 3.74
CA GLU A 260 -4.44 -11.40 3.77
C GLU A 260 -5.34 -10.97 4.92
N LYS A 261 -4.77 -10.76 6.12
CA LYS A 261 -5.48 -10.28 7.30
C LYS A 261 -6.12 -8.91 7.04
N ALA A 262 -5.36 -7.99 6.43
CA ALA A 262 -5.83 -6.66 6.09
C ALA A 262 -6.99 -6.68 5.10
N LEU A 263 -6.82 -7.42 3.98
CA LEU A 263 -7.83 -7.53 2.93
C LEU A 263 -9.12 -8.18 3.44
N ILE A 264 -9.02 -9.26 4.22
CA ILE A 264 -10.18 -9.92 4.81
C ILE A 264 -10.92 -8.96 5.74
N TRP A 265 -10.20 -8.24 6.61
CA TRP A 265 -10.84 -7.31 7.54
C TRP A 265 -11.50 -6.12 6.84
N ALA A 266 -10.85 -5.55 5.84
CA ALA A 266 -11.35 -4.36 5.16
C ALA A 266 -12.52 -4.64 4.23
N LEU A 267 -12.53 -5.81 3.56
CA LEU A 267 -13.48 -6.12 2.49
C LEU A 267 -14.73 -6.91 2.97
N ASN A 268 -14.77 -7.33 4.25
CA ASN A 268 -15.94 -7.89 4.91
C ASN A 268 -16.53 -6.91 5.92
#